data_f2b14c4864ac3f40571a2aa7a082422b
#
_entry.id   f2b14c4864ac3f40571a2aa7a082422b
#
_cell.length_a   1.000
_cell.length_b   1.000
_cell.length_c   1.000
_cell.angle_alpha   90.00
_cell.angle_beta   90.00
_cell.angle_gamma   90.00
#
_symmetry.space_group_name_H-M   'P 1'
#
loop_
_entity.id
_entity.type
_entity.pdbx_description
1 polymer ?
#
loop_
_entity_poly.entity_id
_entity_poly.type
_entity_poly.pdbx_seq_one_letter_code
_entity_poly.pdbx_strand_id
1 'polypeptide(L)'
;LSGIADITIGRTICAPDAVAPLPFVKISEPTIEMTFAVNDSPFAGKEGKYVTSRNLRDRLEKELMKDVSLRVSEQGTDAFNVAGRGEMHLSILMETMRREGFEFSVSTPRVLTKEIDGKTCEPIERMVADVPEESVGSVIEKIGRRKGDLLGMSPVGNRYRLEFLVPSRGLFGYRSEFLTDTKGEGIMSSVLDSYAPMKGEIERRLVGSLIAHESGEAVTYGLGAAQERGAMLIGPGTPVYAGMVVGICSRNEDMTVNVCKRK
;
A
#
# COMPACT_ATOMS: atom_id res chain seq x y z
N LEU A 1 -0.46 -16.12 -31.82
CA LEU A 1 -0.26 -17.54 -31.47
C LEU A 1 -1.27 -17.94 -30.41
N SER A 2 -1.92 -19.06 -30.56
CA SER A 2 -2.87 -19.64 -29.61
C SER A 2 -2.56 -21.12 -29.41
N GLY A 3 -3.02 -21.69 -28.27
CA GLY A 3 -2.87 -23.13 -28.01
C GLY A 3 -1.56 -23.56 -27.35
N ILE A 4 -0.76 -22.61 -26.81
CA ILE A 4 0.42 -22.91 -26.01
C ILE A 4 0.05 -22.71 -24.54
N ALA A 5 -0.03 -23.80 -23.77
CA ALA A 5 -0.53 -23.77 -22.39
C ALA A 5 0.45 -23.10 -21.40
N ASP A 6 1.78 -23.26 -21.61
CA ASP A 6 2.79 -22.89 -20.63
C ASP A 6 3.64 -21.69 -21.04
N ILE A 7 3.08 -20.78 -21.82
CA ILE A 7 3.81 -19.57 -22.23
C ILE A 7 3.71 -18.49 -21.14
N THR A 8 4.88 -17.95 -20.75
CA THR A 8 4.98 -16.85 -19.79
C THR A 8 5.66 -15.64 -20.45
N ILE A 9 5.43 -14.46 -19.91
CA ILE A 9 6.07 -13.22 -20.36
C ILE A 9 7.60 -13.36 -20.22
N GLY A 10 8.32 -12.95 -21.27
CA GLY A 10 9.79 -13.04 -21.33
C GLY A 10 10.33 -14.31 -21.99
N ARG A 11 9.47 -15.23 -22.42
CA ARG A 11 9.90 -16.38 -23.23
C ARG A 11 9.95 -16.03 -24.70
N THR A 12 10.99 -16.47 -25.37
CA THR A 12 11.13 -16.35 -26.84
C THR A 12 10.56 -17.58 -27.51
N ILE A 13 9.73 -17.40 -28.52
CA ILE A 13 9.25 -18.48 -29.39
C ILE A 13 10.14 -18.49 -30.64
N CYS A 14 10.81 -19.60 -30.88
CA CYS A 14 11.71 -19.80 -32.03
C CYS A 14 11.21 -20.93 -32.91
N ALA A 15 11.68 -20.96 -34.17
CA ALA A 15 11.57 -22.15 -35.01
C ALA A 15 12.46 -23.26 -34.44
N PRO A 16 12.06 -24.54 -34.56
CA PRO A 16 12.83 -25.65 -33.98
C PRO A 16 14.27 -25.77 -34.50
N ASP A 17 14.50 -25.33 -35.72
CA ASP A 17 15.77 -25.34 -36.45
C ASP A 17 16.60 -24.06 -36.28
N ALA A 18 16.04 -23.03 -35.62
CA ALA A 18 16.71 -21.75 -35.42
C ALA A 18 16.44 -21.21 -34.00
N VAL A 19 17.00 -21.85 -32.99
CA VAL A 19 16.86 -21.46 -31.59
C VAL A 19 17.75 -20.25 -31.28
N ALA A 20 17.14 -19.05 -31.28
CA ALA A 20 17.84 -17.80 -31.00
C ALA A 20 17.04 -17.00 -29.92
N PRO A 21 17.29 -17.22 -28.60
CA PRO A 21 16.59 -16.51 -27.57
C PRO A 21 16.95 -15.02 -27.59
N LEU A 22 15.93 -14.16 -27.53
CA LEU A 22 16.13 -12.73 -27.35
C LEU A 22 16.61 -12.42 -25.93
N PRO A 23 17.46 -11.38 -25.73
CA PRO A 23 17.90 -11.00 -24.40
C PRO A 23 16.69 -10.56 -23.56
N PHE A 24 16.53 -11.16 -22.37
CA PHE A 24 15.47 -10.81 -21.44
C PHE A 24 15.90 -9.61 -20.60
N VAL A 25 15.09 -8.57 -20.61
CA VAL A 25 15.28 -7.42 -19.72
C VAL A 25 14.79 -7.81 -18.32
N LYS A 26 15.71 -7.86 -17.36
CA LYS A 26 15.38 -8.17 -15.97
C LYS A 26 14.41 -7.11 -15.42
N ILE A 27 13.20 -7.53 -15.06
CA ILE A 27 12.21 -6.69 -14.43
C ILE A 27 12.57 -6.50 -12.95
N SER A 28 12.32 -5.31 -12.42
CA SER A 28 12.58 -4.99 -11.01
C SER A 28 11.89 -5.97 -10.08
N GLU A 29 12.63 -6.47 -9.09
CA GLU A 29 12.09 -7.37 -8.07
C GLU A 29 11.07 -6.64 -7.19
N PRO A 30 10.11 -7.38 -6.59
CA PRO A 30 9.21 -6.81 -5.60
C PRO A 30 9.99 -6.26 -4.40
N THR A 31 9.55 -5.13 -3.88
CA THR A 31 10.16 -4.45 -2.72
C THR A 31 9.25 -4.41 -1.51
N ILE A 32 7.95 -4.57 -1.71
CA ILE A 32 6.96 -4.59 -0.63
C ILE A 32 6.06 -5.81 -0.73
N GLU A 33 5.49 -6.19 0.39
CA GLU A 33 4.60 -7.33 0.53
C GLU A 33 3.41 -6.96 1.41
N MET A 34 2.24 -7.51 1.08
CA MET A 34 1.02 -7.46 1.90
C MET A 34 0.42 -8.86 1.99
N THR A 35 -0.24 -9.17 3.08
CA THR A 35 -1.03 -10.40 3.20
C THR A 35 -2.45 -10.12 2.73
N PHE A 36 -2.93 -10.92 1.77
CA PHE A 36 -4.33 -10.96 1.34
C PHE A 36 -4.97 -12.19 1.96
N ALA A 37 -6.03 -12.02 2.72
CA ALA A 37 -6.69 -13.11 3.43
C ALA A 37 -8.20 -13.09 3.22
N VAL A 38 -8.84 -14.22 3.44
CA VAL A 38 -10.30 -14.29 3.48
C VAL A 38 -10.83 -13.31 4.54
N ASN A 39 -11.89 -12.59 4.24
CA ASN A 39 -12.54 -11.72 5.21
C ASN A 39 -13.27 -12.56 6.27
N ASP A 40 -12.83 -12.46 7.51
CA ASP A 40 -13.38 -13.14 8.69
C ASP A 40 -14.16 -12.21 9.62
N SER A 41 -14.39 -10.96 9.17
CA SER A 41 -15.16 -9.97 9.93
C SER A 41 -16.65 -10.38 10.06
N PRO A 42 -17.41 -9.81 11.03
CA PRO A 42 -18.86 -10.03 11.15
C PRO A 42 -19.67 -9.64 9.91
N PHE A 43 -19.08 -8.89 8.98
CA PHE A 43 -19.69 -8.48 7.73
C PHE A 43 -19.21 -9.28 6.52
N ALA A 44 -18.46 -10.36 6.74
CA ALA A 44 -17.98 -11.21 5.66
C ALA A 44 -19.13 -11.71 4.78
N GLY A 45 -18.94 -11.64 3.45
CA GLY A 45 -19.90 -12.10 2.45
C GLY A 45 -21.07 -11.16 2.18
N LYS A 46 -21.06 -9.93 2.70
CA LYS A 46 -22.15 -8.97 2.46
C LYS A 46 -21.96 -8.11 1.20
N GLU A 47 -20.74 -7.90 0.75
CA GLU A 47 -20.45 -6.99 -0.35
C GLU A 47 -19.88 -7.69 -1.59
N GLY A 48 -19.12 -8.78 -1.41
CA GLY A 48 -18.47 -9.48 -2.49
C GLY A 48 -19.16 -10.78 -2.91
N LYS A 49 -18.97 -11.18 -4.18
CA LYS A 49 -19.39 -12.50 -4.70
C LYS A 49 -18.37 -13.58 -4.40
N TYR A 50 -17.08 -13.20 -4.44
CA TYR A 50 -15.94 -14.10 -4.34
C TYR A 50 -15.28 -13.94 -2.99
N VAL A 51 -15.66 -14.79 -2.03
CA VAL A 51 -15.30 -14.66 -0.61
C VAL A 51 -14.47 -15.83 -0.08
N THR A 52 -14.14 -16.81 -0.93
CA THR A 52 -13.41 -18.02 -0.49
C THR A 52 -11.93 -17.95 -0.82
N SER A 53 -11.09 -18.67 -0.06
CA SER A 53 -9.66 -18.78 -0.33
C SER A 53 -9.36 -19.36 -1.71
N ARG A 54 -10.18 -20.28 -2.20
CA ARG A 54 -10.07 -20.82 -3.56
C ARG A 54 -10.25 -19.75 -4.62
N ASN A 55 -11.28 -18.90 -4.48
CA ASN A 55 -11.51 -17.80 -5.44
C ASN A 55 -10.35 -16.83 -5.45
N LEU A 56 -9.83 -16.53 -4.26
CA LEU A 56 -8.69 -15.61 -4.10
C LEU A 56 -7.42 -16.20 -4.74
N ARG A 57 -7.14 -17.50 -4.51
CA ARG A 57 -6.03 -18.21 -5.13
C ARG A 57 -6.12 -18.17 -6.66
N ASP A 58 -7.25 -18.66 -7.22
CA ASP A 58 -7.46 -18.74 -8.67
C ASP A 58 -7.29 -17.37 -9.35
N ARG A 59 -7.70 -16.30 -8.65
CA ARG A 59 -7.54 -14.92 -9.16
C ARG A 59 -6.10 -14.44 -9.12
N LEU A 60 -5.39 -14.70 -8.03
CA LEU A 60 -3.97 -14.32 -7.88
C LEU A 60 -3.08 -15.11 -8.85
N GLU A 61 -3.34 -16.40 -9.08
CA GLU A 61 -2.64 -17.20 -10.09
C GLU A 61 -2.84 -16.64 -11.50
N LYS A 62 -4.04 -16.19 -11.85
CA LYS A 62 -4.29 -15.51 -13.13
C LYS A 62 -3.53 -14.21 -13.26
N GLU A 63 -3.33 -13.48 -12.15
CA GLU A 63 -2.54 -12.25 -12.18
C GLU A 63 -1.05 -12.53 -12.42
N LEU A 64 -0.50 -13.58 -11.83
CA LEU A 64 0.88 -14.01 -12.06
C LEU A 64 1.20 -14.29 -13.54
N MET A 65 0.20 -14.72 -14.32
CA MET A 65 0.38 -14.93 -15.76
C MET A 65 0.50 -13.61 -16.55
N LYS A 66 -0.01 -12.52 -16.00
CA LYS A 66 -0.03 -11.18 -16.65
C LYS A 66 1.06 -10.26 -16.12
N ASP A 67 1.42 -10.41 -14.85
CA ASP A 67 2.37 -9.55 -14.17
C ASP A 67 3.57 -10.33 -13.61
N VAL A 68 4.68 -10.25 -14.32
CA VAL A 68 5.94 -10.93 -13.96
C VAL A 68 6.65 -10.29 -12.76
N SER A 69 6.23 -9.11 -12.33
CA SER A 69 6.79 -8.40 -11.17
C SER A 69 6.05 -8.72 -9.88
N LEU A 70 4.90 -9.39 -9.97
CA LEU A 70 4.14 -9.86 -8.83
C LEU A 70 4.69 -11.20 -8.35
N ARG A 71 4.72 -11.42 -7.05
CA ARG A 71 4.97 -12.74 -6.45
C ARG A 71 3.88 -13.05 -5.44
N VAL A 72 3.43 -14.28 -5.44
CA VAL A 72 2.42 -14.76 -4.52
C VAL A 72 2.94 -16.02 -3.85
N SER A 73 2.83 -16.09 -2.53
CA SER A 73 3.12 -17.29 -1.75
C SER A 73 1.98 -17.55 -0.77
N GLU A 74 1.69 -18.80 -0.50
CA GLU A 74 0.65 -19.17 0.47
C GLU A 74 1.12 -18.96 1.89
N GLN A 75 0.25 -18.42 2.73
CA GLN A 75 0.44 -18.27 4.17
C GLN A 75 -0.69 -19.01 4.90
N GLY A 76 -0.51 -20.31 5.12
CA GLY A 76 -1.58 -21.17 5.67
C GLY A 76 -2.67 -21.49 4.64
N THR A 77 -3.90 -21.70 5.09
CA THR A 77 -5.02 -22.16 4.25
C THR A 77 -5.79 -21.02 3.59
N ASP A 78 -5.88 -19.86 4.23
CA ASP A 78 -6.82 -18.78 3.89
C ASP A 78 -6.15 -17.43 3.66
N ALA A 79 -4.83 -17.40 3.55
CA ALA A 79 -4.04 -16.19 3.35
C ALA A 79 -2.92 -16.38 2.33
N PHE A 80 -2.58 -15.30 1.65
CA PHE A 80 -1.56 -15.23 0.60
C PHE A 80 -0.68 -14.01 0.82
N ASN A 81 0.63 -14.19 0.82
CA ASN A 81 1.56 -13.07 0.77
C ASN A 81 1.73 -12.64 -0.68
N VAL A 82 1.38 -11.41 -0.95
CA VAL A 82 1.41 -10.80 -2.29
C VAL A 82 2.46 -9.71 -2.29
N ALA A 83 3.53 -9.93 -3.04
CA ALA A 83 4.66 -9.01 -3.14
C ALA A 83 4.66 -8.29 -4.48
N GLY A 84 4.86 -6.97 -4.45
CA GLY A 84 4.84 -6.09 -5.61
C GLY A 84 5.95 -5.04 -5.57
N ARG A 85 6.09 -4.30 -6.66
CA ARG A 85 7.14 -3.28 -6.84
C ARG A 85 6.94 -2.03 -6.01
N GLY A 86 5.74 -1.81 -5.46
CA GLY A 86 5.43 -0.62 -4.68
C GLY A 86 3.97 -0.57 -4.25
N GLU A 87 3.66 0.41 -3.39
CA GLU A 87 2.32 0.61 -2.82
C GLU A 87 1.24 0.76 -3.90
N MET A 88 1.50 1.58 -4.92
CA MET A 88 0.55 1.79 -6.03
C MET A 88 0.27 0.52 -6.81
N HIS A 89 1.26 -0.34 -7.01
CA HIS A 89 1.10 -1.59 -7.72
C HIS A 89 0.10 -2.52 -7.00
N LEU A 90 0.28 -2.72 -5.69
CA LEU A 90 -0.64 -3.54 -4.89
C LEU A 90 -2.01 -2.88 -4.72
N SER A 91 -2.08 -1.55 -4.60
CA SER A 91 -3.34 -0.81 -4.51
C SER A 91 -4.20 -0.95 -5.78
N ILE A 92 -3.58 -0.92 -6.96
CA ILE A 92 -4.28 -1.14 -8.23
C ILE A 92 -4.81 -2.57 -8.31
N LEU A 93 -4.02 -3.56 -7.89
CA LEU A 93 -4.46 -4.95 -7.85
C LEU A 93 -5.67 -5.11 -6.92
N MET A 94 -5.60 -4.57 -5.69
CA MET A 94 -6.71 -4.62 -4.73
C MET A 94 -7.97 -3.98 -5.27
N GLU A 95 -7.86 -2.79 -5.87
CA GLU A 95 -9.02 -2.08 -6.42
C GLU A 95 -9.62 -2.81 -7.64
N THR A 96 -8.78 -3.40 -8.48
CA THR A 96 -9.23 -4.22 -9.62
C THR A 96 -10.01 -5.44 -9.13
N MET A 97 -9.47 -6.16 -8.14
CA MET A 97 -10.13 -7.31 -7.54
C MET A 97 -11.45 -6.91 -6.87
N ARG A 98 -11.48 -5.78 -6.15
CA ARG A 98 -12.71 -5.25 -5.56
C ARG A 98 -13.79 -5.00 -6.61
N ARG A 99 -13.43 -4.37 -7.74
CA ARG A 99 -14.36 -4.12 -8.87
C ARG A 99 -14.84 -5.40 -9.54
N GLU A 100 -14.03 -6.45 -9.56
CA GLU A 100 -14.40 -7.77 -10.04
C GLU A 100 -15.38 -8.51 -9.09
N GLY A 101 -15.60 -7.97 -7.87
CA GLY A 101 -16.51 -8.52 -6.87
C GLY A 101 -15.85 -9.45 -5.85
N PHE A 102 -14.53 -9.36 -5.69
CA PHE A 102 -13.81 -10.04 -4.60
C PHE A 102 -13.94 -9.25 -3.30
N GLU A 103 -14.15 -9.98 -2.21
CA GLU A 103 -14.12 -9.47 -0.85
C GLU A 103 -13.02 -10.20 -0.08
N PHE A 104 -12.08 -9.46 0.45
CA PHE A 104 -10.92 -9.99 1.19
C PHE A 104 -10.36 -8.94 2.13
N SER A 105 -9.62 -9.39 3.14
CA SER A 105 -8.89 -8.53 4.05
C SER A 105 -7.44 -8.37 3.60
N VAL A 106 -6.79 -7.26 3.98
CA VAL A 106 -5.40 -7.00 3.67
C VAL A 106 -4.65 -6.53 4.90
N SER A 107 -3.38 -6.92 5.03
CA SER A 107 -2.49 -6.41 6.06
C SER A 107 -1.93 -5.03 5.69
N THR A 108 -1.29 -4.37 6.66
CA THR A 108 -0.42 -3.24 6.35
C THR A 108 0.77 -3.69 5.48
N PRO A 109 1.25 -2.84 4.54
CA PRO A 109 2.42 -3.16 3.73
C PRO A 109 3.68 -3.27 4.58
N ARG A 110 4.55 -4.21 4.23
CA ARG A 110 5.88 -4.36 4.80
C ARG A 110 6.93 -4.42 3.69
N VAL A 111 8.12 -3.91 3.96
CA VAL A 111 9.23 -4.00 3.00
C VAL A 111 9.86 -5.39 3.03
N LEU A 112 10.29 -5.85 1.86
CA LEU A 112 11.05 -7.08 1.72
C LEU A 112 12.54 -6.76 1.96
N THR A 113 13.07 -7.26 3.06
CA THR A 113 14.47 -7.11 3.42
C THR A 113 15.32 -8.23 2.81
N LYS A 114 16.62 -7.98 2.63
CA LYS A 114 17.62 -8.96 2.19
C LYS A 114 18.77 -8.99 3.17
N GLU A 115 19.36 -10.15 3.36
CA GLU A 115 20.66 -10.25 4.04
C GLU A 115 21.79 -10.07 3.02
N ILE A 116 22.61 -9.04 3.21
CA ILE A 116 23.79 -8.73 2.40
C ILE A 116 24.95 -8.55 3.35
N ASP A 117 26.01 -9.35 3.18
CA ASP A 117 27.22 -9.33 4.03
C ASP A 117 26.91 -9.44 5.54
N GLY A 118 25.92 -10.30 5.91
CA GLY A 118 25.49 -10.53 7.28
C GLY A 118 24.73 -9.36 7.93
N LYS A 119 24.28 -8.38 7.14
CA LYS A 119 23.46 -7.26 7.58
C LYS A 119 22.08 -7.31 6.93
N THR A 120 21.05 -7.05 7.71
CA THR A 120 19.69 -6.87 7.18
C THR A 120 19.62 -5.54 6.42
N CYS A 121 19.39 -5.63 5.10
CA CYS A 121 19.28 -4.49 4.21
C CYS A 121 17.83 -4.30 3.77
N GLU A 122 17.40 -3.04 3.69
CA GLU A 122 16.11 -2.61 3.20
C GLU A 122 16.20 -1.98 1.80
N PRO A 123 15.13 -2.02 1.00
CA PRO A 123 15.11 -1.37 -0.30
C PRO A 123 15.13 0.16 -0.15
N ILE A 124 16.00 0.79 -0.93
CA ILE A 124 16.15 2.25 -1.00
C ILE A 124 15.65 2.71 -2.36
N GLU A 125 14.77 3.69 -2.36
CA GLU A 125 14.24 4.30 -3.58
C GLU A 125 14.92 5.64 -3.86
N ARG A 126 15.25 5.87 -5.12
CA ARG A 126 15.58 7.19 -5.63
C ARG A 126 14.26 7.90 -5.92
N MET A 127 13.96 8.90 -5.09
CA MET A 127 12.78 9.73 -5.21
C MET A 127 13.17 11.07 -5.87
N VAL A 128 12.39 11.47 -6.87
CA VAL A 128 12.48 12.80 -7.51
C VAL A 128 11.17 13.53 -7.28
N ALA A 129 11.24 14.74 -6.77
CA ALA A 129 10.09 15.59 -6.52
C ALA A 129 10.29 16.99 -7.14
N ASP A 130 9.36 17.39 -8.01
CA ASP A 130 9.28 18.75 -8.56
C ASP A 130 8.24 19.54 -7.75
N VAL A 131 8.67 20.55 -7.01
CA VAL A 131 7.84 21.27 -6.05
C VAL A 131 7.92 22.79 -6.21
N PRO A 132 6.88 23.56 -5.86
CA PRO A 132 6.96 25.01 -5.72
C PRO A 132 8.04 25.42 -4.68
N GLU A 133 8.66 26.57 -4.86
CA GLU A 133 9.71 27.07 -3.98
C GLU A 133 9.26 27.12 -2.50
N GLU A 134 8.04 27.55 -2.25
CA GLU A 134 7.46 27.63 -0.90
C GLU A 134 7.33 26.28 -0.18
N SER A 135 7.26 25.16 -0.92
CA SER A 135 7.09 23.81 -0.39
C SER A 135 8.41 23.06 -0.18
N VAL A 136 9.54 23.59 -0.66
CA VAL A 136 10.86 22.94 -0.61
C VAL A 136 11.23 22.56 0.83
N GLY A 137 11.13 23.52 1.77
CA GLY A 137 11.50 23.29 3.17
C GLY A 137 10.66 22.19 3.83
N SER A 138 9.36 22.20 3.64
CA SER A 138 8.44 21.21 4.20
C SER A 138 8.74 19.81 3.68
N VAL A 139 8.99 19.66 2.37
CA VAL A 139 9.30 18.38 1.74
C VAL A 139 10.64 17.82 2.25
N ILE A 140 11.68 18.66 2.34
CA ILE A 140 12.99 18.23 2.84
C ILE A 140 12.88 17.77 4.31
N GLU A 141 12.19 18.54 5.15
CA GLU A 141 12.01 18.20 6.57
C GLU A 141 11.28 16.86 6.73
N LYS A 142 10.16 16.68 6.04
CA LYS A 142 9.33 15.45 6.16
C LYS A 142 10.05 14.22 5.64
N ILE A 143 10.75 14.33 4.51
CA ILE A 143 11.55 13.22 3.99
C ILE A 143 12.72 12.90 4.91
N GLY A 144 13.36 13.90 5.50
CA GLY A 144 14.41 13.70 6.50
C GLY A 144 13.94 12.93 7.73
N ARG A 145 12.76 13.25 8.29
CA ARG A 145 12.12 12.47 9.37
C ARG A 145 11.82 11.01 8.97
N ARG A 146 11.58 10.78 7.68
CA ARG A 146 11.37 9.45 7.08
C ARG A 146 12.67 8.75 6.65
N LYS A 147 13.82 9.23 7.16
CA LYS A 147 15.17 8.69 6.90
C LYS A 147 15.64 8.82 5.45
N GLY A 148 15.07 9.76 4.71
CA GLY A 148 15.56 10.11 3.37
C GLY A 148 16.74 11.05 3.42
N ASP A 149 17.72 10.81 2.54
CA ASP A 149 18.89 11.64 2.35
C ASP A 149 18.73 12.49 1.10
N LEU A 150 18.86 13.81 1.21
CA LEU A 150 18.84 14.71 0.07
C LEU A 150 20.13 14.56 -0.73
N LEU A 151 20.04 14.22 -2.02
CA LEU A 151 21.14 14.10 -2.94
C LEU A 151 21.45 15.43 -3.65
N GLY A 152 20.40 16.15 -4.01
CA GLY A 152 20.55 17.38 -4.77
C GLY A 152 19.25 18.18 -4.84
N MET A 153 19.42 19.47 -5.14
CA MET A 153 18.34 20.41 -5.39
C MET A 153 18.75 21.30 -6.57
N SER A 154 17.89 21.43 -7.55
CA SER A 154 18.13 22.27 -8.73
C SER A 154 16.88 23.04 -9.13
N PRO A 155 16.98 24.29 -9.57
CA PRO A 155 15.86 25.04 -10.10
C PRO A 155 15.46 24.50 -11.47
N VAL A 156 14.14 24.36 -11.70
CA VAL A 156 13.55 23.95 -12.98
C VAL A 156 12.40 24.90 -13.30
N GLY A 157 12.68 25.95 -14.06
CA GLY A 157 11.73 27.05 -14.31
C GLY A 157 11.37 27.79 -13.02
N ASN A 158 10.09 27.77 -12.65
CA ASN A 158 9.56 28.36 -11.40
C ASN A 158 9.42 27.34 -10.26
N ARG A 159 10.06 26.18 -10.38
CA ARG A 159 10.00 25.08 -9.42
C ARG A 159 11.39 24.62 -9.03
N TYR A 160 11.46 23.78 -8.00
CA TYR A 160 12.68 23.09 -7.61
C TYR A 160 12.52 21.60 -7.78
N ARG A 161 13.53 20.98 -8.39
CA ARG A 161 13.70 19.52 -8.43
C ARG A 161 14.53 19.09 -7.25
N LEU A 162 13.98 18.23 -6.43
CA LEU A 162 14.62 17.62 -5.28
C LEU A 162 14.87 16.14 -5.57
N GLU A 163 16.07 15.66 -5.29
CA GLU A 163 16.41 14.24 -5.44
C GLU A 163 16.82 13.68 -4.07
N PHE A 164 16.25 12.52 -3.73
CA PHE A 164 16.49 11.85 -2.46
C PHE A 164 16.77 10.37 -2.63
N LEU A 165 17.51 9.78 -1.67
CA LEU A 165 17.50 8.35 -1.39
C LEU A 165 16.68 8.10 -0.12
N VAL A 166 15.57 7.37 -0.28
CA VAL A 166 14.60 7.16 0.80
C VAL A 166 14.35 5.66 0.98
N PRO A 167 14.36 5.12 2.21
CA PRO A 167 13.87 3.77 2.44
C PRO A 167 12.43 3.61 1.93
N SER A 168 12.12 2.53 1.20
CA SER A 168 10.76 2.32 0.64
C SER A 168 9.68 2.43 1.72
N ARG A 169 9.94 1.94 2.95
CA ARG A 169 9.01 2.09 4.08
C ARG A 169 8.78 3.54 4.52
N GLY A 170 9.71 4.46 4.20
CA GLY A 170 9.58 5.89 4.45
C GLY A 170 8.59 6.57 3.50
N LEU A 171 8.32 5.96 2.35
CA LEU A 171 7.36 6.48 1.38
C LEU A 171 5.92 6.02 1.63
N PHE A 172 5.70 5.05 2.53
CA PHE A 172 4.35 4.58 2.86
C PHE A 172 3.48 5.73 3.36
N GLY A 173 2.36 5.97 2.65
CA GLY A 173 1.40 7.03 2.93
C GLY A 173 1.92 8.46 2.70
N TYR A 174 3.18 8.64 2.31
CA TYR A 174 3.76 9.97 2.11
C TYR A 174 3.11 10.75 0.95
N ARG A 175 2.64 10.05 -0.07
CA ARG A 175 2.03 10.69 -1.25
C ARG A 175 0.88 11.65 -0.90
N SER A 176 0.05 11.29 0.06
CA SER A 176 -1.07 12.13 0.50
C SER A 176 -0.59 13.38 1.24
N GLU A 177 0.43 13.22 2.09
CA GLU A 177 1.05 14.35 2.79
C GLU A 177 1.76 15.28 1.81
N PHE A 178 2.50 14.72 0.85
CA PHE A 178 3.19 15.46 -0.20
C PHE A 178 2.23 16.33 -1.02
N LEU A 179 1.08 15.78 -1.44
CA LEU A 179 0.06 16.53 -2.15
C LEU A 179 -0.52 17.66 -1.30
N THR A 180 -0.72 17.43 0.00
CA THR A 180 -1.19 18.46 0.93
C THR A 180 -0.15 19.58 1.08
N ASP A 181 1.11 19.25 1.28
CA ASP A 181 2.21 20.20 1.48
C ASP A 181 2.48 21.05 0.23
N THR A 182 2.27 20.46 -0.94
CA THR A 182 2.46 21.13 -2.22
C THR A 182 1.17 21.70 -2.80
N LYS A 183 0.07 21.72 -2.02
CA LYS A 183 -1.26 22.20 -2.44
C LYS A 183 -1.75 21.54 -3.73
N GLY A 184 -1.34 20.28 -3.96
CA GLY A 184 -1.65 19.51 -5.17
C GLY A 184 -0.77 19.80 -6.38
N GLU A 185 0.17 20.74 -6.29
CA GLU A 185 1.03 21.14 -7.42
C GLU A 185 2.30 20.28 -7.56
N GLY A 186 2.70 19.55 -6.52
CA GLY A 186 3.91 18.73 -6.52
C GLY A 186 3.79 17.51 -7.42
N ILE A 187 4.88 17.17 -8.10
CA ILE A 187 5.01 15.93 -8.88
C ILE A 187 6.08 15.08 -8.21
N MET A 188 5.76 13.84 -7.88
CA MET A 188 6.66 12.91 -7.21
C MET A 188 6.71 11.58 -7.95
N SER A 189 7.91 11.08 -8.17
CA SER A 189 8.18 9.74 -8.68
C SER A 189 9.26 9.06 -7.86
N SER A 190 9.22 7.75 -7.76
CA SER A 190 10.27 6.96 -7.10
C SER A 190 10.52 5.66 -7.83
N VAL A 191 11.75 5.19 -7.81
CA VAL A 191 12.17 3.91 -8.37
C VAL A 191 13.18 3.25 -7.43
N LEU A 192 13.17 1.92 -7.37
CA LEU A 192 14.17 1.17 -6.62
C LEU A 192 15.58 1.50 -7.15
N ASP A 193 16.45 1.97 -6.26
CA ASP A 193 17.86 2.27 -6.55
C ASP A 193 18.77 1.13 -6.08
N SER A 194 18.69 0.79 -4.81
CA SER A 194 19.62 -0.13 -4.17
C SER A 194 19.03 -0.79 -2.93
N TYR A 195 19.82 -1.61 -2.27
CA TYR A 195 19.57 -2.12 -0.92
C TYR A 195 20.68 -1.62 -0.01
N ALA A 196 20.33 -1.07 1.14
CA ALA A 196 21.27 -0.57 2.15
C ALA A 196 20.89 -1.08 3.54
N PRO A 197 21.84 -1.10 4.49
CA PRO A 197 21.56 -1.48 5.87
C PRO A 197 20.38 -0.69 6.43
N MET A 198 19.51 -1.34 7.19
CA MET A 198 18.29 -0.78 7.72
C MET A 198 18.56 0.47 8.55
N LYS A 199 17.96 1.60 8.17
CA LYS A 199 18.08 2.89 8.85
C LYS A 199 17.08 2.95 9.99
N GLY A 200 17.42 2.81 11.22
CA GLY A 200 16.62 3.01 12.43
C GLY A 200 15.08 3.10 12.29
N GLU A 201 14.38 3.38 13.32
CA GLU A 201 12.92 3.52 13.28
C GLU A 201 12.49 4.80 12.55
N ILE A 202 11.39 4.71 11.81
CA ILE A 202 10.70 5.85 11.20
C ILE A 202 9.50 6.15 12.09
N GLU A 203 9.36 7.41 12.48
CA GLU A 203 8.19 7.88 13.21
C GLU A 203 6.92 7.60 12.41
N ARG A 204 6.06 6.78 12.97
CA ARG A 204 4.72 6.53 12.43
C ARG A 204 3.74 7.48 13.09
N ARG A 205 2.60 7.70 12.44
CA ARG A 205 1.50 8.43 13.03
C ARG A 205 1.09 7.75 14.33
N LEU A 206 1.31 8.44 15.45
CA LEU A 206 0.93 7.98 16.79
C LEU A 206 -0.47 8.48 17.13
N VAL A 207 -1.48 8.01 16.40
CA VAL A 207 -2.88 8.28 16.73
C VAL A 207 -3.64 6.97 16.81
N GLY A 208 -4.50 6.85 17.80
CA GLY A 208 -5.34 5.69 18.01
C GLY A 208 -6.54 5.67 17.06
N SER A 209 -7.33 4.62 17.21
CA SER A 209 -8.58 4.41 16.48
C SER A 209 -9.79 4.69 17.38
N LEU A 210 -10.89 5.16 16.80
CA LEU A 210 -12.20 5.15 17.43
C LEU A 210 -12.87 3.83 17.08
N ILE A 211 -13.23 3.05 18.10
CA ILE A 211 -13.74 1.67 17.97
C ILE A 211 -15.19 1.64 18.42
N ALA A 212 -16.07 1.02 17.62
CA ALA A 212 -17.49 0.89 17.98
C ALA A 212 -17.69 0.02 19.22
N HIS A 213 -18.46 0.52 20.20
CA HIS A 213 -18.76 -0.17 21.44
C HIS A 213 -19.72 -1.36 21.23
N GLU A 214 -20.68 -1.21 20.35
CA GLU A 214 -21.74 -2.20 20.11
C GLU A 214 -22.08 -2.32 18.62
N SER A 215 -22.76 -3.41 18.30
CA SER A 215 -23.27 -3.64 16.94
C SER A 215 -24.61 -2.93 16.76
N GLY A 216 -24.82 -2.32 15.58
CA GLY A 216 -26.05 -1.60 15.28
C GLY A 216 -25.90 -0.73 14.04
N GLU A 217 -26.62 0.37 14.02
CA GLU A 217 -26.57 1.37 12.95
C GLU A 217 -26.09 2.70 13.54
N ALA A 218 -25.11 3.32 12.89
CA ALA A 218 -24.58 4.60 13.31
C ALA A 218 -25.64 5.71 13.14
N VAL A 219 -25.86 6.49 14.20
CA VAL A 219 -26.87 7.57 14.20
C VAL A 219 -26.20 8.91 14.39
N THR A 220 -26.84 9.97 13.86
CA THR A 220 -26.32 11.34 13.91
C THR A 220 -25.92 11.78 15.33
N TYR A 221 -26.72 11.45 16.34
CA TYR A 221 -26.42 11.83 17.72
C TYR A 221 -25.16 11.13 18.27
N GLY A 222 -25.04 9.82 18.05
CA GLY A 222 -23.86 9.04 18.47
C GLY A 222 -22.60 9.49 17.76
N LEU A 223 -22.69 9.75 16.44
CA LEU A 223 -21.57 10.26 15.65
C LEU A 223 -21.14 11.65 16.10
N GLY A 224 -22.10 12.56 16.39
CA GLY A 224 -21.79 13.89 16.89
C GLY A 224 -20.98 13.87 18.18
N ALA A 225 -21.38 13.01 19.14
CA ALA A 225 -20.60 12.79 20.37
C ALA A 225 -19.21 12.17 20.15
N ALA A 226 -19.07 11.31 19.15
CA ALA A 226 -17.80 10.70 18.82
C ALA A 226 -16.83 11.65 18.09
N GLN A 227 -17.34 12.61 17.32
CA GLN A 227 -16.54 13.62 16.61
C GLN A 227 -15.73 14.54 17.55
N GLU A 228 -16.16 14.72 18.79
CA GLU A 228 -15.37 15.44 19.79
C GLU A 228 -14.03 14.75 20.14
N ARG A 229 -13.91 13.46 19.82
CA ARG A 229 -12.76 12.61 20.13
C ARG A 229 -11.86 12.34 18.94
N GLY A 230 -12.32 12.66 17.73
CA GLY A 230 -11.54 12.46 16.51
C GLY A 230 -12.35 12.56 15.23
N ALA A 231 -11.72 12.20 14.11
CA ALA A 231 -12.35 12.22 12.79
C ALA A 231 -13.09 10.91 12.51
N MET A 232 -14.37 11.00 12.12
CA MET A 232 -15.18 9.84 11.76
C MET A 232 -14.89 9.39 10.33
N LEU A 233 -14.82 8.06 10.13
CA LEU A 233 -14.66 7.40 8.82
C LEU A 233 -16.00 6.93 8.24
N ILE A 234 -17.07 6.97 9.03
CA ILE A 234 -18.41 6.50 8.65
C ILE A 234 -19.44 7.64 8.82
N GLY A 235 -20.57 7.51 8.11
CA GLY A 235 -21.70 8.40 8.20
C GLY A 235 -22.92 7.81 8.92
N PRO A 236 -24.00 8.60 9.13
CA PRO A 236 -25.25 8.09 9.65
C PRO A 236 -25.86 7.01 8.74
N GLY A 237 -26.51 6.02 9.33
CA GLY A 237 -27.09 4.89 8.61
C GLY A 237 -26.11 3.77 8.29
N THR A 238 -24.83 3.93 8.61
CA THR A 238 -23.82 2.89 8.37
C THR A 238 -23.96 1.77 9.40
N PRO A 239 -24.14 0.49 8.97
CA PRO A 239 -24.09 -0.64 9.87
C PRO A 239 -22.69 -0.78 10.49
N VAL A 240 -22.63 -1.08 11.78
CA VAL A 240 -21.38 -1.29 12.51
C VAL A 240 -21.48 -2.53 13.38
N TYR A 241 -20.32 -3.13 13.71
CA TYR A 241 -20.21 -4.21 14.67
C TYR A 241 -19.30 -3.82 15.84
N ALA A 242 -19.49 -4.41 17.00
CA ALA A 242 -18.63 -4.18 18.16
C ALA A 242 -17.18 -4.52 17.84
N GLY A 243 -16.26 -3.59 18.05
CA GLY A 243 -14.85 -3.72 17.65
C GLY A 243 -14.51 -3.14 16.27
N MET A 244 -15.48 -2.70 15.48
CA MET A 244 -15.23 -2.05 14.19
C MET A 244 -14.54 -0.69 14.38
N VAL A 245 -13.50 -0.43 13.59
CA VAL A 245 -12.88 0.90 13.52
C VAL A 245 -13.79 1.84 12.78
N VAL A 246 -14.28 2.88 13.46
CA VAL A 246 -15.27 3.85 12.94
C VAL A 246 -14.70 5.26 12.78
N GLY A 247 -13.49 5.50 13.28
CA GLY A 247 -12.85 6.80 13.22
C GLY A 247 -11.38 6.76 13.60
N ILE A 248 -10.75 7.92 13.51
CA ILE A 248 -9.36 8.16 13.89
C ILE A 248 -9.39 9.01 15.16
N CYS A 249 -8.80 8.50 16.25
CA CYS A 249 -8.71 9.22 17.51
C CYS A 249 -7.76 10.42 17.39
N SER A 250 -8.06 11.52 18.09
CA SER A 250 -7.14 12.67 18.20
C SER A 250 -5.96 12.42 19.16
N ARG A 251 -6.04 11.35 19.97
CA ARG A 251 -4.98 10.92 20.89
C ARG A 251 -4.24 9.71 20.33
N ASN A 252 -3.10 9.36 20.90
CA ASN A 252 -2.28 8.21 20.50
C ASN A 252 -2.71 6.88 21.16
N GLU A 253 -3.94 6.79 21.63
CA GLU A 253 -4.55 5.60 22.20
C GLU A 253 -5.89 5.27 21.53
N ASP A 254 -6.21 4.00 21.44
CA ASP A 254 -7.51 3.55 20.94
C ASP A 254 -8.62 3.88 21.95
N MET A 255 -9.76 4.33 21.44
CA MET A 255 -10.88 4.74 22.27
C MET A 255 -12.18 4.12 21.78
N THR A 256 -12.91 3.49 22.70
CA THR A 256 -14.24 2.95 22.41
C THR A 256 -15.29 4.06 22.44
N VAL A 257 -16.13 4.12 21.40
CA VAL A 257 -17.20 5.10 21.24
C VAL A 257 -18.53 4.44 20.89
N ASN A 258 -19.63 4.99 21.38
CA ASN A 258 -20.96 4.49 21.04
C ASN A 258 -21.58 5.35 19.93
N VAL A 259 -21.43 4.89 18.67
CA VAL A 259 -21.99 5.56 17.48
C VAL A 259 -23.45 5.20 17.24
N CYS A 260 -23.98 4.17 17.93
CA CYS A 260 -25.39 3.74 17.82
C CYS A 260 -26.30 4.44 18.83
N LYS A 261 -25.74 5.26 19.73
CA LYS A 261 -26.50 5.93 20.81
C LYS A 261 -27.50 6.92 20.24
N ARG A 262 -28.77 6.69 20.53
CA ARG A 262 -29.87 7.63 20.23
C ARG A 262 -29.98 8.67 21.34
N LYS A 263 -30.62 9.82 21.02
CA LYS A 263 -30.84 10.89 21.99
C LYS A 263 -31.86 10.46 23.04
#